data_d45f6e19b2cc8d4a38b4ccd06b5fb364
#
_entry.id   d45f6e19b2cc8d4a38b4ccd06b5fb364
#
_cell.length_a   1.000
_cell.length_b   1.000
_cell.length_c   1.000
_cell.angle_alpha   90.00
_cell.angle_beta   90.00
_cell.angle_gamma   90.00
#
_symmetry.space_group_name_H-M   'P 1'
#
loop_
_entity.id
_entity.type
_entity.pdbx_description
1 polymer ?
#
loop_
_entity_poly.entity_id
_entity_poly.type
_entity_poly.pdbx_seq_one_letter_code
_entity_poly.pdbx_strand_id
1 'polypeptide(L)'
;MKNKKWISLAAAVILAVTALPMTAFAAEKDGGEEKLTKVTLNEVAHSIFYAPQYVAIEEGYFSEEGLDLTLITGFGADKVLTALISGEADIGFMGAEASIYAYQEGATDPVVNFAQLTQRAGNFLVAREEMPDFKWEDLKGRKVLGGRKGGMPEMVFEYILKKNGLDPEKDLSIDQSIDFGATAAAFTGDDSADFTVEFEPSATALEKQGAGYVVASLGVDSGYVPYTSYSARTSYMEKNPDIMQKFTNALQKGMDYVQSHTPEEIAEVIEPQFPETDLDTITAIVKRYYDQDTWKSNLIFEKESFELLEDILEDAGELKERTPYAELVNTEFAQNAS
;
A
#
# COMPACT_ATOMS: atom_id res chain seq x y z
N MET A 1 -3.56 -6.37 85.51
CA MET A 1 -4.57 -6.16 86.54
C MET A 1 -5.96 -6.29 85.93
N LYS A 2 -6.66 -7.34 86.29
CA LYS A 2 -8.01 -7.46 86.72
C LYS A 2 -9.14 -7.05 85.77
N ASN A 3 -9.80 -8.03 85.17
CA ASN A 3 -11.17 -8.53 85.54
C ASN A 3 -12.31 -7.76 84.87
N LYS A 4 -13.39 -8.24 84.36
CA LYS A 4 -14.20 -9.47 84.62
C LYS A 4 -15.29 -9.53 83.51
N LYS A 5 -15.56 -10.71 83.06
CA LYS A 5 -16.85 -11.33 82.66
C LYS A 5 -18.13 -10.59 83.05
N TRP A 6 -19.15 -10.64 82.16
CA TRP A 6 -20.45 -11.17 82.56
C TRP A 6 -21.22 -11.67 81.33
N ILE A 7 -21.85 -12.82 81.50
CA ILE A 7 -22.68 -13.61 80.64
C ILE A 7 -24.17 -13.18 80.88
N SER A 8 -24.97 -13.14 79.86
CA SER A 8 -26.40 -13.37 80.00
C SER A 8 -27.00 -13.99 78.74
N LEU A 9 -27.65 -15.11 79.00
CA LEU A 9 -28.44 -15.99 78.13
C LEU A 9 -29.88 -15.43 78.04
N ALA A 10 -30.50 -15.49 76.84
CA ALA A 10 -31.93 -15.79 76.70
C ALA A 10 -32.26 -15.97 75.19
N ALA A 11 -32.51 -17.14 74.86
CA ALA A 11 -33.78 -17.78 74.46
C ALA A 11 -34.25 -17.57 73.01
N ALA A 12 -34.35 -18.70 72.38
CA ALA A 12 -34.75 -19.00 71.00
C ALA A 12 -36.24 -18.63 70.72
N VAL A 13 -36.43 -18.20 69.41
CA VAL A 13 -37.68 -18.56 68.67
C VAL A 13 -37.23 -18.97 67.25
N ILE A 14 -37.53 -20.21 66.92
CA ILE A 14 -37.35 -20.81 65.60
C ILE A 14 -38.57 -20.42 64.75
N LEU A 15 -38.38 -19.72 63.69
CA LEU A 15 -39.32 -19.66 62.59
C LEU A 15 -38.62 -20.17 61.34
N ALA A 16 -38.96 -21.38 60.93
CA ALA A 16 -38.54 -21.98 59.68
C ALA A 16 -39.26 -21.29 58.51
N VAL A 17 -38.57 -20.54 57.73
CA VAL A 17 -39.02 -20.11 56.41
C VAL A 17 -38.17 -20.87 55.39
N THR A 18 -38.79 -21.79 54.69
CA THR A 18 -38.24 -22.51 53.56
C THR A 18 -38.03 -21.55 52.42
N ALA A 19 -36.78 -21.08 52.20
CA ALA A 19 -36.37 -20.40 51.02
C ALA A 19 -35.77 -21.41 50.03
N LEU A 20 -36.46 -21.61 48.93
CA LEU A 20 -35.94 -22.28 47.74
C LEU A 20 -34.66 -21.51 47.20
N PRO A 21 -33.60 -22.20 46.82
CA PRO A 21 -32.48 -21.55 46.20
C PRO A 21 -32.88 -21.17 44.77
N MET A 22 -33.08 -19.89 44.53
CA MET A 22 -33.07 -19.29 43.20
C MET A 22 -31.61 -19.31 42.72
N THR A 23 -31.23 -20.34 41.98
CA THR A 23 -29.98 -20.31 41.21
C THR A 23 -30.12 -19.27 40.12
N ALA A 24 -29.66 -18.06 40.42
CA ALA A 24 -29.36 -17.07 39.39
C ALA A 24 -28.19 -17.65 38.56
N PHE A 25 -28.49 -18.12 37.38
CA PHE A 25 -27.51 -18.27 36.33
C PHE A 25 -27.04 -16.84 35.95
N ALA A 26 -26.01 -16.38 36.63
CA ALA A 26 -25.19 -15.32 36.08
C ALA A 26 -24.46 -15.95 34.87
N ALA A 27 -24.94 -15.66 33.67
CA ALA A 27 -24.12 -15.85 32.49
C ALA A 27 -22.94 -14.89 32.67
N GLU A 28 -21.79 -15.40 33.11
CA GLU A 28 -20.51 -14.77 32.88
C GLU A 28 -20.42 -14.61 31.37
N LYS A 29 -20.59 -13.36 30.88
CA LYS A 29 -20.03 -12.97 29.60
C LYS A 29 -18.53 -13.09 29.80
N ASP A 30 -17.98 -14.20 29.32
CA ASP A 30 -16.58 -14.36 29.11
C ASP A 30 -16.19 -13.30 28.05
N GLY A 31 -15.80 -12.13 28.53
CA GLY A 31 -15.20 -11.07 27.75
C GLY A 31 -13.72 -11.41 27.51
N GLY A 32 -13.46 -12.60 27.00
CA GLY A 32 -12.16 -12.89 26.44
C GLY A 32 -11.92 -11.91 25.30
N GLU A 33 -10.93 -11.02 25.43
CA GLU A 33 -10.40 -10.26 24.32
C GLU A 33 -10.08 -11.27 23.21
N GLU A 34 -10.82 -11.21 22.11
CA GLU A 34 -10.61 -12.08 20.97
C GLU A 34 -9.19 -11.80 20.48
N LYS A 35 -8.31 -12.77 20.63
CA LYS A 35 -6.89 -12.61 20.34
C LYS A 35 -6.72 -12.37 18.85
N LEU A 36 -6.35 -11.15 18.46
CA LEU A 36 -6.10 -10.80 17.08
C LEU A 36 -5.00 -11.69 16.46
N THR A 37 -5.19 -12.05 15.20
CA THR A 37 -4.20 -12.82 14.43
C THR A 37 -3.14 -11.87 13.85
N LYS A 38 -1.88 -12.13 14.14
CA LYS A 38 -0.77 -11.31 13.63
C LYS A 38 -0.57 -11.52 12.15
N VAL A 39 -0.42 -10.42 11.42
CA VAL A 39 -0.09 -10.39 9.99
C VAL A 39 1.00 -9.34 9.75
N THR A 40 2.07 -9.72 9.07
CA THR A 40 3.14 -8.80 8.68
C THR A 40 2.95 -8.42 7.22
N LEU A 41 2.70 -7.12 6.98
CA LEU A 41 2.63 -6.49 5.66
C LEU A 41 3.93 -5.75 5.40
N ASN A 42 4.61 -6.05 4.29
CA ASN A 42 5.77 -5.30 3.82
C ASN A 42 5.37 -4.47 2.60
N GLU A 43 5.41 -3.14 2.73
CA GLU A 43 5.11 -2.20 1.64
C GLU A 43 6.37 -1.70 0.94
N VAL A 44 6.28 -1.45 -0.35
CA VAL A 44 7.40 -0.99 -1.19
C VAL A 44 7.91 0.39 -0.81
N ALA A 45 7.03 1.26 -0.37
CA ALA A 45 7.29 2.63 0.07
C ALA A 45 6.21 3.10 1.03
N HIS A 46 6.55 4.00 1.95
CA HIS A 46 5.58 4.69 2.77
C HIS A 46 5.17 5.99 2.06
N SER A 47 4.00 5.99 1.41
CA SER A 47 3.58 7.08 0.53
C SER A 47 2.07 7.31 0.58
N ILE A 48 1.67 8.58 0.58
CA ILE A 48 0.25 9.01 0.48
C ILE A 48 -0.44 8.42 -0.76
N PHE A 49 0.32 7.97 -1.75
CA PHE A 49 -0.16 7.20 -2.90
C PHE A 49 -0.98 5.96 -2.50
N TYR A 50 -0.77 5.44 -1.30
CA TYR A 50 -1.45 4.27 -0.75
C TYR A 50 -2.51 4.62 0.30
N ALA A 51 -3.11 5.81 0.21
CA ALA A 51 -4.08 6.31 1.18
C ALA A 51 -5.16 5.30 1.60
N PRO A 52 -5.78 4.48 0.71
CA PRO A 52 -6.78 3.50 1.15
C PRO A 52 -6.24 2.46 2.14
N GLN A 53 -4.95 2.05 2.02
CA GLN A 53 -4.30 1.17 2.98
C GLN A 53 -4.21 1.83 4.37
N TYR A 54 -3.79 3.09 4.40
CA TYR A 54 -3.63 3.81 5.67
C TYR A 54 -4.98 4.15 6.30
N VAL A 55 -6.00 4.45 5.50
CA VAL A 55 -7.39 4.55 6.00
C VAL A 55 -7.81 3.24 6.66
N ALA A 56 -7.55 2.08 6.03
CA ALA A 56 -7.90 0.79 6.63
C ALA A 56 -7.14 0.52 7.94
N ILE A 57 -5.94 1.06 8.10
CA ILE A 57 -5.16 0.96 9.34
C ILE A 57 -5.73 1.89 10.41
N GLU A 58 -5.90 3.18 10.12
CA GLU A 58 -6.28 4.22 11.09
C GLU A 58 -7.75 4.09 11.54
N GLU A 59 -8.66 3.70 10.63
CA GLU A 59 -10.05 3.40 10.95
C GLU A 59 -10.22 2.04 11.67
N GLY A 60 -9.13 1.27 11.80
CA GLY A 60 -9.12 0.01 12.55
C GLY A 60 -9.78 -1.17 11.84
N TYR A 61 -10.00 -1.10 10.52
CA TYR A 61 -10.69 -2.16 9.78
C TYR A 61 -9.98 -3.52 9.84
N PHE A 62 -8.64 -3.54 9.92
CA PHE A 62 -7.90 -4.79 10.16
C PHE A 62 -8.22 -5.40 11.53
N SER A 63 -8.31 -4.56 12.57
CA SER A 63 -8.67 -5.03 13.92
C SER A 63 -10.11 -5.51 14.00
N GLU A 64 -11.04 -4.87 13.29
CA GLU A 64 -12.44 -5.34 13.17
C GLU A 64 -12.54 -6.71 12.51
N GLU A 65 -11.67 -7.01 11.55
CA GLU A 65 -11.54 -8.32 10.92
C GLU A 65 -10.75 -9.33 11.78
N GLY A 66 -10.32 -8.93 12.99
CA GLY A 66 -9.58 -9.79 13.92
C GLY A 66 -8.09 -9.94 13.57
N LEU A 67 -7.51 -8.97 12.86
CA LEU A 67 -6.11 -8.95 12.48
C LEU A 67 -5.31 -7.89 13.27
N ASP A 68 -4.12 -8.28 13.75
CA ASP A 68 -3.09 -7.40 14.34
C ASP A 68 -2.03 -7.17 13.27
N LEU A 69 -2.16 -6.06 12.52
CA LEU A 69 -1.30 -5.75 11.39
C LEU A 69 0.00 -5.11 11.84
N THR A 70 1.13 -5.67 11.42
CA THR A 70 2.45 -5.05 11.51
C THR A 70 2.87 -4.57 10.13
N LEU A 71 3.01 -3.24 9.94
CA LEU A 71 3.47 -2.63 8.70
C LEU A 71 4.99 -2.42 8.74
N ILE A 72 5.68 -2.84 7.68
CA ILE A 72 7.11 -2.64 7.47
C ILE A 72 7.33 -2.04 6.09
N THR A 73 8.18 -1.04 5.97
CA THR A 73 8.55 -0.45 4.67
C THR A 73 9.85 -1.05 4.17
N GLY A 74 9.81 -1.70 2.99
CA GLY A 74 10.94 -2.38 2.39
C GLY A 74 11.88 -1.49 1.56
N PHE A 75 11.39 -0.33 1.08
CA PHE A 75 12.13 0.60 0.21
C PHE A 75 12.62 -0.04 -1.10
N GLY A 76 11.74 -0.79 -1.77
CA GLY A 76 11.99 -1.41 -3.06
C GLY A 76 11.23 -2.71 -3.25
N ALA A 77 10.72 -2.97 -4.46
CA ALA A 77 9.95 -4.18 -4.77
C ALA A 77 10.79 -5.46 -4.61
N ASP A 78 12.08 -5.41 -4.94
CA ASP A 78 13.03 -6.49 -4.73
C ASP A 78 13.20 -6.87 -3.26
N LYS A 79 13.17 -5.88 -2.37
CA LYS A 79 13.27 -6.10 -0.91
C LYS A 79 11.98 -6.67 -0.33
N VAL A 80 10.82 -6.17 -0.79
CA VAL A 80 9.50 -6.72 -0.43
C VAL A 80 9.38 -8.16 -0.90
N LEU A 81 9.76 -8.45 -2.15
CA LEU A 81 9.78 -9.81 -2.69
C LEU A 81 10.68 -10.72 -1.88
N THR A 82 11.87 -10.26 -1.50
CA THR A 82 12.81 -11.03 -0.66
C THR A 82 12.18 -11.35 0.70
N ALA A 83 11.52 -10.38 1.35
CA ALA A 83 10.83 -10.61 2.63
C ALA A 83 9.69 -11.63 2.52
N LEU A 84 8.95 -11.63 1.40
CA LEU A 84 7.93 -12.65 1.12
C LEU A 84 8.55 -14.03 0.97
N ILE A 85 9.56 -14.18 0.12
CA ILE A 85 10.20 -15.48 -0.19
C ILE A 85 10.88 -16.06 1.06
N SER A 86 11.52 -15.21 1.88
CA SER A 86 12.15 -15.65 3.15
C SER A 86 11.14 -15.98 4.25
N GLY A 87 9.90 -15.52 4.13
CA GLY A 87 8.87 -15.67 5.18
C GLY A 87 8.98 -14.65 6.31
N GLU A 88 9.75 -13.58 6.13
CA GLU A 88 9.79 -12.43 7.04
C GLU A 88 8.53 -11.57 6.95
N ALA A 89 7.87 -11.58 5.78
CA ALA A 89 6.55 -10.99 5.58
C ALA A 89 5.54 -12.06 5.14
N ASP A 90 4.30 -11.89 5.57
CA ASP A 90 3.16 -12.71 5.18
C ASP A 90 2.57 -12.21 3.87
N ILE A 91 2.43 -10.90 3.76
CA ILE A 91 1.86 -10.17 2.62
C ILE A 91 2.87 -9.10 2.18
N GLY A 92 3.04 -8.95 0.87
CA GLY A 92 3.83 -7.89 0.26
C GLY A 92 2.94 -6.96 -0.52
N PHE A 93 3.25 -5.67 -0.50
CA PHE A 93 2.58 -4.65 -1.29
C PHE A 93 3.62 -3.93 -2.15
N MET A 94 3.59 -4.18 -3.46
CA MET A 94 4.63 -3.75 -4.40
C MET A 94 4.09 -3.71 -5.83
N GLY A 95 4.94 -3.32 -6.78
CA GLY A 95 4.62 -3.46 -8.20
C GLY A 95 4.44 -4.93 -8.59
N ALA A 96 3.42 -5.21 -9.40
CA ALA A 96 3.04 -6.56 -9.76
C ALA A 96 4.09 -7.27 -10.65
N GLU A 97 5.00 -6.51 -11.27
CA GLU A 97 6.12 -7.04 -12.05
C GLU A 97 7.03 -7.96 -11.24
N ALA A 98 7.17 -7.70 -9.94
CA ALA A 98 8.05 -8.50 -9.08
C ALA A 98 7.62 -9.98 -9.01
N SER A 99 6.31 -10.26 -9.05
CA SER A 99 5.80 -11.64 -9.09
C SER A 99 6.13 -12.34 -10.41
N ILE A 100 6.11 -11.60 -11.53
CA ILE A 100 6.49 -12.10 -12.85
C ILE A 100 7.98 -12.45 -12.86
N TYR A 101 8.84 -11.59 -12.34
CA TYR A 101 10.28 -11.87 -12.27
C TYR A 101 10.59 -13.10 -11.42
N ALA A 102 9.97 -13.22 -10.23
CA ALA A 102 10.13 -14.37 -9.38
C ALA A 102 9.70 -15.68 -10.08
N TYR A 103 8.60 -15.64 -10.81
CA TYR A 103 8.09 -16.78 -11.57
C TYR A 103 9.07 -17.19 -12.67
N GLN A 104 9.60 -16.24 -13.44
CA GLN A 104 10.57 -16.50 -14.51
C GLN A 104 11.90 -17.02 -14.00
N GLU A 105 12.29 -16.68 -12.78
CA GLU A 105 13.47 -17.23 -12.10
C GLU A 105 13.24 -18.64 -11.53
N GLY A 106 12.03 -19.19 -11.69
CA GLY A 106 11.69 -20.55 -11.28
C GLY A 106 11.38 -20.70 -9.79
N ALA A 107 10.73 -19.70 -9.19
CA ALA A 107 10.29 -19.78 -7.81
C ALA A 107 9.44 -21.05 -7.56
N THR A 108 9.85 -21.86 -6.59
CA THR A 108 9.16 -23.13 -6.25
C THR A 108 7.87 -22.89 -5.44
N ASP A 109 7.74 -21.75 -4.79
CA ASP A 109 6.54 -21.27 -4.10
C ASP A 109 6.20 -19.90 -4.69
N PRO A 110 5.41 -19.84 -5.77
CA PRO A 110 5.13 -18.60 -6.47
C PRO A 110 4.54 -17.54 -5.58
N VAL A 111 4.94 -16.29 -5.82
CA VAL A 111 4.31 -15.09 -5.24
C VAL A 111 3.18 -14.67 -6.15
N VAL A 112 1.95 -14.74 -5.64
CA VAL A 112 0.71 -14.52 -6.40
C VAL A 112 0.04 -13.24 -5.95
N ASN A 113 -0.39 -12.41 -6.91
CA ASN A 113 -1.16 -11.20 -6.64
C ASN A 113 -2.60 -11.56 -6.32
N PHE A 114 -3.18 -10.96 -5.28
CA PHE A 114 -4.56 -11.26 -4.87
C PHE A 114 -5.46 -10.03 -4.75
N ALA A 115 -4.87 -8.83 -4.73
CA ALA A 115 -5.61 -7.58 -4.66
C ALA A 115 -4.82 -6.45 -5.34
N GLN A 116 -5.47 -5.63 -6.16
CA GLN A 116 -4.87 -4.47 -6.81
C GLN A 116 -5.44 -3.19 -6.20
N LEU A 117 -4.58 -2.31 -5.66
CA LEU A 117 -4.99 -1.06 -5.04
C LEU A 117 -5.04 0.09 -6.04
N THR A 118 -3.97 0.28 -6.81
CA THR A 118 -3.78 1.44 -7.68
C THR A 118 -3.91 1.07 -9.14
N GLN A 119 -4.55 1.97 -9.92
CA GLN A 119 -4.80 1.79 -11.35
C GLN A 119 -4.13 2.86 -12.22
N ARG A 120 -3.29 3.72 -11.62
CA ARG A 120 -2.49 4.73 -12.30
C ARG A 120 -1.12 4.83 -11.64
N ALA A 121 -0.14 5.36 -12.37
CA ALA A 121 1.15 5.68 -11.79
C ALA A 121 1.02 6.76 -10.71
N GLY A 122 1.80 6.62 -9.63
CA GLY A 122 1.77 7.54 -8.49
C GLY A 122 2.87 8.60 -8.52
N ASN A 123 3.69 8.60 -9.54
CA ASN A 123 4.85 9.48 -9.65
C ASN A 123 4.60 10.67 -10.59
N PHE A 124 5.45 11.67 -10.41
CA PHE A 124 5.42 12.95 -11.10
C PHE A 124 6.77 13.21 -11.71
N LEU A 125 6.79 13.91 -12.86
CA LEU A 125 8.01 14.47 -13.42
C LEU A 125 8.24 15.85 -12.80
N VAL A 126 9.37 16.02 -12.16
CA VAL A 126 9.80 17.26 -11.53
C VAL A 126 10.95 17.84 -12.35
N ALA A 127 10.79 19.07 -12.84
CA ALA A 127 11.81 19.82 -13.56
C ALA A 127 12.61 20.69 -12.59
N ARG A 128 13.87 20.98 -12.91
CA ARG A 128 14.70 21.91 -12.16
C ARG A 128 14.28 23.37 -12.37
N GLU A 129 13.70 23.67 -13.53
CA GLU A 129 13.21 24.99 -13.90
C GLU A 129 11.70 24.97 -14.10
N GLU A 130 11.07 26.12 -13.92
CA GLU A 130 9.63 26.28 -14.17
C GLU A 130 9.31 26.13 -15.66
N MET A 131 8.37 25.23 -16.00
CA MET A 131 7.96 24.92 -17.37
C MET A 131 6.43 24.88 -17.49
N PRO A 132 5.74 26.05 -17.51
CA PRO A 132 4.27 26.10 -17.48
C PRO A 132 3.60 25.47 -18.71
N ASP A 133 4.30 25.41 -19.83
CA ASP A 133 3.84 24.84 -21.11
C ASP A 133 4.58 23.53 -21.46
N PHE A 134 5.02 22.77 -20.45
CA PHE A 134 5.78 21.53 -20.61
C PHE A 134 5.13 20.59 -21.62
N LYS A 135 5.97 20.01 -22.47
CA LYS A 135 5.65 18.93 -23.41
C LYS A 135 6.69 17.83 -23.30
N TRP A 136 6.29 16.61 -23.55
CA TRP A 136 7.21 15.46 -23.49
C TRP A 136 8.41 15.62 -24.40
N GLU A 137 8.27 16.29 -25.56
CA GLU A 137 9.38 16.58 -26.48
C GLU A 137 10.48 17.47 -25.87
N ASP A 138 10.19 18.21 -24.81
CA ASP A 138 11.17 19.07 -24.11
C ASP A 138 12.24 18.24 -23.36
N LEU A 139 12.00 16.92 -23.21
CA LEU A 139 12.98 16.00 -22.66
C LEU A 139 14.11 15.64 -23.62
N LYS A 140 14.04 16.00 -24.91
CA LYS A 140 15.10 15.69 -25.86
C LYS A 140 16.43 16.32 -25.47
N GLY A 141 17.47 15.47 -25.37
CA GLY A 141 18.81 15.87 -24.98
C GLY A 141 18.99 16.17 -23.48
N ARG A 142 17.95 15.92 -22.66
CA ARG A 142 17.96 16.16 -21.21
C ARG A 142 18.41 14.93 -20.42
N LYS A 143 18.83 15.17 -19.18
CA LYS A 143 19.12 14.12 -18.20
C LYS A 143 18.01 14.03 -17.16
N VAL A 144 17.48 12.81 -16.96
CA VAL A 144 16.39 12.49 -16.03
C VAL A 144 16.88 11.45 -15.02
N LEU A 145 16.64 11.66 -13.75
CA LEU A 145 16.75 10.61 -12.73
C LEU A 145 15.46 9.77 -12.79
N GLY A 146 15.54 8.60 -13.44
CA GLY A 146 14.34 7.79 -13.76
C GLY A 146 13.99 6.76 -12.71
N GLY A 147 14.87 6.54 -11.72
CA GLY A 147 14.75 5.44 -10.77
C GLY A 147 15.37 4.15 -11.26
N ARG A 148 15.26 3.08 -10.47
CA ARG A 148 15.91 1.80 -10.73
C ARG A 148 15.34 1.10 -11.97
N LYS A 149 16.24 0.63 -12.85
CA LYS A 149 15.88 -0.14 -14.04
C LYS A 149 15.00 -1.35 -13.71
N GLY A 150 13.97 -1.57 -14.54
CA GLY A 150 13.04 -2.69 -14.41
C GLY A 150 12.06 -2.57 -13.24
N GLY A 151 11.97 -1.41 -12.57
CA GLY A 151 10.92 -1.09 -11.62
C GLY A 151 9.75 -0.37 -12.29
N MET A 152 8.54 -0.53 -11.77
CA MET A 152 7.35 0.14 -12.33
C MET A 152 7.50 1.65 -12.57
N PRO A 153 8.13 2.44 -11.68
CA PRO A 153 8.31 3.87 -11.90
C PRO A 153 9.06 4.17 -13.20
N GLU A 154 10.15 3.46 -13.43
CA GLU A 154 11.02 3.66 -14.58
C GLU A 154 10.37 3.13 -15.88
N MET A 155 9.82 1.91 -15.84
CA MET A 155 9.17 1.31 -17.02
C MET A 155 7.94 2.09 -17.48
N VAL A 156 7.13 2.62 -16.57
CA VAL A 156 5.98 3.47 -16.91
C VAL A 156 6.46 4.81 -17.47
N PHE A 157 7.55 5.37 -16.97
CA PHE A 157 8.15 6.56 -17.55
C PHE A 157 8.59 6.31 -19.01
N GLU A 158 9.30 5.23 -19.29
CA GLU A 158 9.68 4.85 -20.65
C GLU A 158 8.46 4.60 -21.56
N TYR A 159 7.45 3.92 -21.03
CA TYR A 159 6.18 3.71 -21.75
C TYR A 159 5.53 5.03 -22.18
N ILE A 160 5.51 6.04 -21.29
CA ILE A 160 4.98 7.37 -21.61
C ILE A 160 5.86 8.06 -22.68
N LEU A 161 7.19 7.97 -22.57
CA LEU A 161 8.11 8.52 -23.57
C LEU A 161 7.81 7.95 -24.96
N LYS A 162 7.74 6.63 -25.08
CA LYS A 162 7.44 5.94 -26.35
C LYS A 162 6.06 6.29 -26.90
N LYS A 163 5.05 6.38 -26.02
CA LYS A 163 3.70 6.82 -26.38
C LYS A 163 3.68 8.25 -26.96
N ASN A 164 4.61 9.10 -26.54
CA ASN A 164 4.80 10.46 -27.06
C ASN A 164 5.84 10.56 -28.19
N GLY A 165 6.27 9.42 -28.74
CA GLY A 165 7.18 9.38 -29.88
C GLY A 165 8.65 9.65 -29.57
N LEU A 166 9.04 9.48 -28.30
CA LEU A 166 10.41 9.59 -27.83
C LEU A 166 11.04 8.20 -27.68
N ASP A 167 12.30 8.08 -28.08
CA ASP A 167 13.11 6.88 -27.86
C ASP A 167 13.90 7.05 -26.53
N PRO A 168 13.59 6.27 -25.48
CA PRO A 168 14.25 6.43 -24.19
C PRO A 168 15.77 6.27 -24.22
N GLU A 169 16.29 5.48 -25.16
CA GLU A 169 17.72 5.22 -25.27
C GLU A 169 18.48 6.25 -26.11
N LYS A 170 17.78 7.01 -27.00
CA LYS A 170 18.42 7.90 -27.97
C LYS A 170 18.10 9.37 -27.76
N ASP A 171 16.86 9.68 -27.35
CA ASP A 171 16.39 11.06 -27.31
C ASP A 171 16.76 11.79 -26.02
N LEU A 172 17.03 11.05 -24.92
CA LEU A 172 17.40 11.62 -23.61
C LEU A 172 18.35 10.68 -22.86
N SER A 173 18.83 11.11 -21.69
CA SER A 173 19.65 10.29 -20.80
C SER A 173 18.88 9.99 -19.52
N ILE A 174 18.51 8.73 -19.30
CA ILE A 174 17.82 8.29 -18.08
C ILE A 174 18.86 7.65 -17.16
N ASP A 175 19.06 8.22 -15.98
CA ASP A 175 19.88 7.62 -14.92
C ASP A 175 19.03 6.61 -14.13
N GLN A 176 19.32 5.34 -14.30
CA GLN A 176 18.63 4.20 -13.71
C GLN A 176 19.39 3.59 -12.54
N SER A 177 20.47 4.25 -12.09
CA SER A 177 21.35 3.73 -11.04
C SER A 177 20.94 4.14 -9.63
N ILE A 178 19.98 5.06 -9.48
CA ILE A 178 19.54 5.61 -8.21
C ILE A 178 18.43 4.73 -7.61
N ASP A 179 18.63 4.27 -6.40
CA ASP A 179 17.64 3.47 -5.66
C ASP A 179 16.35 4.24 -5.40
N PHE A 180 15.25 3.49 -5.30
CA PHE A 180 13.94 4.04 -4.95
C PHE A 180 14.00 4.85 -3.63
N GLY A 181 13.41 6.03 -3.64
CA GLY A 181 13.38 6.95 -2.48
C GLY A 181 14.65 7.78 -2.30
N ALA A 182 15.69 7.61 -3.13
CA ALA A 182 16.91 8.41 -3.09
C ALA A 182 16.99 9.46 -4.19
N THR A 183 16.08 9.45 -5.16
CA THR A 183 16.08 10.33 -6.34
C THR A 183 15.97 11.81 -5.97
N ALA A 184 15.07 12.19 -5.05
CA ALA A 184 14.94 13.59 -4.59
C ALA A 184 16.22 14.12 -3.92
N ALA A 185 16.86 13.29 -3.10
CA ALA A 185 18.14 13.65 -2.46
C ALA A 185 19.27 13.77 -3.48
N ALA A 186 19.33 12.87 -4.46
CA ALA A 186 20.28 12.95 -5.57
C ALA A 186 20.06 14.20 -6.43
N PHE A 187 18.79 14.52 -6.73
CA PHE A 187 18.40 15.69 -7.50
C PHE A 187 18.81 17.00 -6.81
N THR A 188 18.61 17.10 -5.48
CA THR A 188 19.00 18.30 -4.71
C THR A 188 20.50 18.38 -4.45
N GLY A 189 21.19 17.24 -4.41
CA GLY A 189 22.63 17.16 -4.11
C GLY A 189 23.54 17.40 -5.30
N ASP A 190 23.03 17.27 -6.53
CA ASP A 190 23.81 17.43 -7.77
C ASP A 190 22.95 18.06 -8.88
N ASP A 191 23.43 19.16 -9.45
CA ASP A 191 22.75 19.90 -10.51
C ASP A 191 22.89 19.27 -11.91
N SER A 192 23.43 18.04 -12.02
CA SER A 192 23.70 17.39 -13.31
C SER A 192 22.44 16.89 -14.02
N ALA A 193 21.34 16.67 -13.30
CA ALA A 193 20.07 16.23 -13.86
C ALA A 193 19.09 17.41 -14.05
N ASP A 194 18.44 17.45 -15.21
CA ASP A 194 17.40 18.46 -15.52
C ASP A 194 16.06 18.12 -14.89
N PHE A 195 15.77 16.82 -14.78
CA PHE A 195 14.49 16.28 -14.26
C PHE A 195 14.72 15.11 -13.32
N THR A 196 13.71 14.85 -12.49
CA THR A 196 13.63 13.64 -11.66
C THR A 196 12.20 13.11 -11.63
N VAL A 197 12.06 11.79 -11.49
CA VAL A 197 10.77 11.10 -11.32
C VAL A 197 10.57 10.84 -9.85
N GLU A 198 9.55 11.47 -9.26
CA GLU A 198 9.32 11.47 -7.81
C GLU A 198 7.92 11.01 -7.44
N PHE A 199 7.81 10.38 -6.26
CA PHE A 199 6.53 10.15 -5.60
C PHE A 199 6.21 11.27 -4.60
N GLU A 200 4.98 11.32 -4.15
CA GLU A 200 4.60 12.14 -3.03
C GLU A 200 4.92 11.44 -1.68
N PRO A 201 5.37 12.17 -0.65
CA PRO A 201 5.42 13.64 -0.55
C PRO A 201 6.68 14.30 -1.15
N SER A 202 7.61 13.55 -1.75
CA SER A 202 8.91 14.08 -2.23
C SER A 202 8.74 15.12 -3.33
N ALA A 203 7.81 14.91 -4.29
CA ALA A 203 7.55 15.88 -5.36
C ALA A 203 7.13 17.23 -4.79
N THR A 204 6.12 17.25 -3.90
CA THR A 204 5.68 18.48 -3.21
C THR A 204 6.77 19.08 -2.34
N ALA A 205 7.60 18.26 -1.69
CA ALA A 205 8.72 18.76 -0.88
C ALA A 205 9.77 19.52 -1.74
N LEU A 206 10.08 19.03 -2.94
CA LEU A 206 10.95 19.72 -3.88
C LEU A 206 10.36 21.08 -4.31
N GLU A 207 9.05 21.14 -4.60
CA GLU A 207 8.37 22.40 -4.92
C GLU A 207 8.43 23.39 -3.75
N LYS A 208 8.09 22.96 -2.53
CA LYS A 208 8.13 23.81 -1.33
C LYS A 208 9.53 24.33 -1.00
N GLN A 209 10.57 23.57 -1.31
CA GLN A 209 11.97 23.97 -1.14
C GLN A 209 12.46 24.89 -2.27
N GLY A 210 11.69 25.06 -3.35
CA GLY A 210 12.12 25.78 -4.55
C GLY A 210 13.26 25.04 -5.28
N ALA A 211 13.39 23.74 -5.07
CA ALA A 211 14.41 22.90 -5.67
C ALA A 211 13.94 22.27 -7.00
N GLY A 212 12.63 22.30 -7.28
CA GLY A 212 12.05 21.79 -8.51
C GLY A 212 10.58 22.18 -8.67
N TYR A 213 10.02 21.86 -9.82
CA TYR A 213 8.65 22.16 -10.22
C TYR A 213 8.00 20.92 -10.81
N VAL A 214 6.85 20.50 -10.31
CA VAL A 214 6.07 19.41 -10.90
C VAL A 214 5.54 19.88 -12.26
N VAL A 215 5.94 19.22 -13.34
CA VAL A 215 5.59 19.59 -14.72
C VAL A 215 4.63 18.60 -15.38
N ALA A 216 4.60 17.34 -14.92
CA ALA A 216 3.68 16.33 -15.42
C ALA A 216 3.32 15.29 -14.36
N SER A 217 2.12 14.73 -14.45
CA SER A 217 1.71 13.55 -13.71
C SER A 217 1.87 12.30 -14.60
N LEU A 218 2.74 11.38 -14.20
CA LEU A 218 2.85 10.11 -14.92
C LEU A 218 1.53 9.31 -14.84
N GLY A 219 0.77 9.47 -13.77
CA GLY A 219 -0.54 8.82 -13.61
C GLY A 219 -1.59 9.29 -14.61
N VAL A 220 -1.56 10.56 -15.00
CA VAL A 220 -2.44 11.10 -16.04
C VAL A 220 -1.98 10.62 -17.42
N ASP A 221 -0.69 10.71 -17.71
CA ASP A 221 -0.14 10.47 -19.03
C ASP A 221 0.00 8.98 -19.39
N SER A 222 0.23 8.11 -18.41
CA SER A 222 0.20 6.65 -18.64
C SER A 222 -1.21 6.15 -18.97
N GLY A 223 -2.24 6.77 -18.42
CA GLY A 223 -3.58 6.23 -18.38
C GLY A 223 -3.72 5.18 -17.28
N TYR A 224 -4.66 4.26 -17.44
CA TYR A 224 -4.84 3.16 -16.49
C TYR A 224 -3.76 2.10 -16.70
N VAL A 225 -2.96 1.87 -15.67
CA VAL A 225 -1.92 0.84 -15.61
C VAL A 225 -2.00 0.13 -14.25
N PRO A 226 -1.80 -1.19 -14.16
CA PRO A 226 -1.78 -1.91 -12.88
C PRO A 226 -0.46 -1.60 -12.17
N TYR A 227 -0.48 -0.63 -11.24
CA TYR A 227 0.76 -0.11 -10.69
C TYR A 227 1.22 -0.85 -9.43
N THR A 228 0.35 -0.99 -8.42
CA THR A 228 0.66 -1.72 -7.19
C THR A 228 -0.42 -2.71 -6.80
N SER A 229 0.02 -3.87 -6.32
CA SER A 229 -0.83 -4.97 -5.88
C SER A 229 -0.32 -5.61 -4.59
N TYR A 230 -1.22 -6.24 -3.87
CA TYR A 230 -0.89 -7.11 -2.74
C TYR A 230 -0.63 -8.53 -3.23
N SER A 231 0.43 -9.11 -2.72
CA SER A 231 0.88 -10.44 -3.09
C SER A 231 1.21 -11.27 -1.85
N ALA A 232 1.06 -12.57 -1.96
CA ALA A 232 1.53 -13.52 -0.96
C ALA A 232 2.02 -14.80 -1.64
N ARG A 233 2.78 -15.62 -0.91
CA ARG A 233 3.18 -16.93 -1.40
C ARG A 233 1.98 -17.85 -1.54
N THR A 234 1.94 -18.68 -2.56
CA THR A 234 0.87 -19.66 -2.77
C THR A 234 0.66 -20.53 -1.52
N SER A 235 1.75 -21.03 -0.93
CA SER A 235 1.69 -21.86 0.28
C SER A 235 1.09 -21.12 1.49
N TYR A 236 1.29 -19.81 1.59
CA TYR A 236 0.70 -19.00 2.66
C TYR A 236 -0.82 -18.82 2.45
N MET A 237 -1.25 -18.49 1.22
CA MET A 237 -2.67 -18.35 0.89
C MET A 237 -3.46 -19.63 1.12
N GLU A 238 -2.93 -20.77 0.66
CA GLU A 238 -3.55 -22.08 0.83
C GLU A 238 -3.69 -22.48 2.31
N LYS A 239 -2.71 -22.12 3.13
CA LYS A 239 -2.70 -22.43 4.55
C LYS A 239 -3.59 -21.49 5.38
N ASN A 240 -3.78 -20.25 4.93
CA ASN A 240 -4.42 -19.19 5.69
C ASN A 240 -5.52 -18.46 4.90
N PRO A 241 -6.44 -19.16 4.22
CA PRO A 241 -7.46 -18.52 3.37
C PRO A 241 -8.34 -17.54 4.14
N ASP A 242 -8.65 -17.83 5.41
CA ASP A 242 -9.45 -16.94 6.27
C ASP A 242 -8.72 -15.62 6.56
N ILE A 243 -7.40 -15.66 6.77
CA ILE A 243 -6.59 -14.45 6.97
C ILE A 243 -6.57 -13.62 5.69
N MET A 244 -6.40 -14.27 4.54
CA MET A 244 -6.40 -13.60 3.24
C MET A 244 -7.73 -12.89 2.97
N GLN A 245 -8.87 -13.55 3.25
CA GLN A 245 -10.20 -12.94 3.08
C GLN A 245 -10.40 -11.75 4.01
N LYS A 246 -10.10 -11.90 5.30
CA LYS A 246 -10.17 -10.83 6.30
C LYS A 246 -9.31 -9.63 5.96
N PHE A 247 -8.07 -9.87 5.52
CA PHE A 247 -7.17 -8.81 5.06
C PHE A 247 -7.75 -8.07 3.86
N THR A 248 -8.31 -8.80 2.90
CA THR A 248 -8.91 -8.21 1.69
C THR A 248 -10.19 -7.44 2.01
N ASN A 249 -11.03 -7.92 2.95
CA ASN A 249 -12.20 -7.19 3.44
C ASN A 249 -11.80 -5.85 4.06
N ALA A 250 -10.81 -5.85 4.95
CA ALA A 250 -10.32 -4.62 5.57
C ALA A 250 -9.83 -3.60 4.54
N LEU A 251 -9.09 -4.06 3.52
CA LEU A 251 -8.66 -3.20 2.42
C LEU A 251 -9.84 -2.64 1.61
N GLN A 252 -10.86 -3.46 1.30
CA GLN A 252 -12.03 -3.00 0.56
C GLN A 252 -12.78 -1.90 1.33
N LYS A 253 -12.94 -2.03 2.65
CA LYS A 253 -13.49 -0.96 3.49
C LYS A 253 -12.67 0.34 3.36
N GLY A 254 -11.35 0.27 3.32
CA GLY A 254 -10.47 1.43 3.08
C GLY A 254 -10.67 2.05 1.70
N MET A 255 -10.87 1.22 0.66
CA MET A 255 -11.22 1.68 -0.69
C MET A 255 -12.58 2.37 -0.72
N ASP A 256 -13.60 1.79 -0.09
CA ASP A 256 -14.96 2.30 -0.02
C ASP A 256 -15.00 3.64 0.75
N TYR A 257 -14.19 3.76 1.81
CA TYR A 257 -14.03 5.02 2.53
C TYR A 257 -13.51 6.12 1.60
N VAL A 258 -12.40 5.87 0.90
CA VAL A 258 -11.78 6.86 0.00
C VAL A 258 -12.74 7.28 -1.12
N GLN A 259 -13.60 6.38 -1.62
CA GLN A 259 -14.57 6.72 -2.65
C GLN A 259 -15.77 7.52 -2.15
N SER A 260 -16.08 7.46 -0.86
CA SER A 260 -17.26 8.10 -0.26
C SER A 260 -16.95 9.38 0.52
N HIS A 261 -15.65 9.71 0.71
CA HIS A 261 -15.21 10.85 1.51
C HIS A 261 -14.42 11.86 0.67
N THR A 262 -14.36 13.09 1.15
CA THR A 262 -13.59 14.18 0.51
C THR A 262 -12.08 13.99 0.73
N PRO A 263 -11.23 14.60 -0.11
CA PRO A 263 -9.78 14.61 0.11
C PRO A 263 -9.37 15.14 1.49
N GLU A 264 -10.11 16.10 2.03
CA GLU A 264 -9.87 16.66 3.37
C GLU A 264 -10.13 15.62 4.46
N GLU A 265 -11.27 14.90 4.41
CA GLU A 265 -11.61 13.84 5.37
C GLU A 265 -10.62 12.66 5.28
N ILE A 266 -10.21 12.29 4.07
CA ILE A 266 -9.18 11.25 3.87
C ILE A 266 -7.85 11.69 4.48
N ALA A 267 -7.43 12.94 4.25
CA ALA A 267 -6.19 13.49 4.77
C ALA A 267 -6.17 13.50 6.31
N GLU A 268 -7.27 13.91 6.95
CA GLU A 268 -7.41 13.89 8.42
C GLU A 268 -7.22 12.49 9.00
N VAL A 269 -7.77 11.46 8.34
CA VAL A 269 -7.63 10.07 8.80
C VAL A 269 -6.21 9.57 8.69
N ILE A 270 -5.52 9.86 7.58
CA ILE A 270 -4.17 9.32 7.35
C ILE A 270 -3.04 10.18 7.92
N GLU A 271 -3.32 11.38 8.47
CA GLU A 271 -2.33 12.28 9.06
C GLU A 271 -1.38 11.57 10.06
N PRO A 272 -1.84 10.68 10.96
CA PRO A 272 -0.95 9.98 11.88
C PRO A 272 0.15 9.15 11.22
N GLN A 273 -0.06 8.72 9.99
CA GLN A 273 0.93 7.96 9.21
C GLN A 273 2.05 8.85 8.65
N PHE A 274 1.84 10.17 8.56
CA PHE A 274 2.77 11.12 7.92
C PHE A 274 3.16 12.28 8.87
N PRO A 275 3.75 12.01 10.04
CA PRO A 275 3.99 13.02 11.09
C PRO A 275 4.96 14.14 10.66
N GLU A 276 5.74 13.93 9.60
CA GLU A 276 6.68 14.94 9.07
C GLU A 276 6.03 15.85 8.01
N THR A 277 4.75 15.63 7.66
CA THR A 277 4.05 16.37 6.61
C THR A 277 2.83 17.07 7.22
N ASP A 278 2.69 18.38 7.01
CA ASP A 278 1.53 19.13 7.51
C ASP A 278 0.23 18.73 6.80
N LEU A 279 -0.90 18.83 7.51
CA LEU A 279 -2.21 18.40 7.03
C LEU A 279 -2.62 19.07 5.71
N ASP A 280 -2.32 20.37 5.52
CA ASP A 280 -2.64 21.07 4.28
C ASP A 280 -1.89 20.44 3.09
N THR A 281 -0.65 20.01 3.31
CA THR A 281 0.15 19.29 2.32
C THR A 281 -0.41 17.90 2.02
N ILE A 282 -0.76 17.14 3.07
CA ILE A 282 -1.39 15.81 2.90
C ILE A 282 -2.67 15.96 2.09
N THR A 283 -3.53 16.93 2.44
CA THR A 283 -4.78 17.23 1.72
C THR A 283 -4.54 17.53 0.25
N ALA A 284 -3.57 18.38 -0.06
CA ALA A 284 -3.24 18.73 -1.45
C ALA A 284 -2.76 17.49 -2.24
N ILE A 285 -1.97 16.63 -1.63
CA ILE A 285 -1.46 15.39 -2.23
C ILE A 285 -2.60 14.38 -2.42
N VAL A 286 -3.43 14.15 -1.41
CA VAL A 286 -4.62 13.28 -1.50
C VAL A 286 -5.53 13.75 -2.62
N LYS A 287 -5.79 15.07 -2.69
CA LYS A 287 -6.60 15.65 -3.76
C LYS A 287 -5.99 15.40 -5.15
N ARG A 288 -4.68 15.52 -5.30
CA ARG A 288 -3.96 15.25 -6.56
C ARG A 288 -4.17 13.80 -7.02
N TYR A 289 -4.04 12.83 -6.11
CA TYR A 289 -4.29 11.42 -6.39
C TYR A 289 -5.77 11.11 -6.62
N TYR A 290 -6.65 11.74 -5.88
CA TYR A 290 -8.10 11.61 -6.03
C TYR A 290 -8.56 12.12 -7.42
N ASP A 291 -8.15 13.33 -7.80
CA ASP A 291 -8.54 13.97 -9.06
C ASP A 291 -8.04 13.20 -10.30
N GLN A 292 -6.93 12.49 -10.20
CA GLN A 292 -6.40 11.65 -11.29
C GLN A 292 -6.98 10.22 -11.28
N ASP A 293 -7.93 9.89 -10.39
CA ASP A 293 -8.55 8.56 -10.30
C ASP A 293 -7.50 7.44 -10.08
N THR A 294 -6.66 7.64 -9.05
CA THR A 294 -5.54 6.75 -8.75
C THR A 294 -5.97 5.38 -8.24
N TRP A 295 -7.01 5.36 -7.39
CA TRP A 295 -7.43 4.18 -6.66
C TRP A 295 -8.61 3.49 -7.34
N LYS A 296 -8.56 2.18 -7.38
CA LYS A 296 -9.66 1.37 -7.94
C LYS A 296 -10.92 1.45 -7.05
N SER A 297 -12.07 1.11 -7.64
CA SER A 297 -13.31 0.95 -6.87
C SER A 297 -13.45 -0.41 -6.20
N ASN A 298 -12.67 -1.39 -6.64
CA ASN A 298 -12.59 -2.73 -6.08
C ASN A 298 -11.16 -3.25 -6.18
N LEU A 299 -10.85 -4.32 -5.48
CA LEU A 299 -9.51 -4.89 -5.41
C LEU A 299 -9.21 -5.93 -6.49
N ILE A 300 -10.13 -6.17 -7.43
CA ILE A 300 -9.95 -7.20 -8.47
C ILE A 300 -8.83 -6.78 -9.43
N PHE A 301 -7.84 -7.65 -9.60
CA PHE A 301 -6.79 -7.49 -10.59
C PHE A 301 -7.23 -8.21 -11.87
N GLU A 302 -7.81 -7.44 -12.79
CA GLU A 302 -8.37 -7.96 -14.03
C GLU A 302 -7.27 -8.49 -14.97
N LYS A 303 -7.65 -9.46 -15.81
CA LYS A 303 -6.76 -10.08 -16.78
C LYS A 303 -6.20 -9.07 -17.78
N GLU A 304 -7.04 -8.17 -18.27
CA GLU A 304 -6.64 -7.11 -19.20
C GLU A 304 -5.58 -6.18 -18.61
N SER A 305 -5.68 -5.91 -17.30
CA SER A 305 -4.65 -5.13 -16.59
C SER A 305 -3.33 -5.88 -16.48
N PHE A 306 -3.37 -7.19 -16.26
CA PHE A 306 -2.17 -8.02 -16.22
C PHE A 306 -1.52 -8.12 -17.61
N GLU A 307 -2.30 -8.28 -18.67
CA GLU A 307 -1.81 -8.29 -20.05
C GLU A 307 -1.14 -6.95 -20.41
N LEU A 308 -1.71 -5.81 -19.98
CA LEU A 308 -1.08 -4.50 -20.16
C LEU A 308 0.23 -4.39 -19.37
N LEU A 309 0.31 -4.95 -18.17
CA LEU A 309 1.58 -5.00 -17.41
C LEU A 309 2.65 -5.74 -18.23
N GLU A 310 2.31 -6.89 -18.79
CA GLU A 310 3.24 -7.64 -19.64
C GLU A 310 3.63 -6.89 -20.91
N ASP A 311 2.70 -6.14 -21.53
CA ASP A 311 3.03 -5.25 -22.66
C ASP A 311 4.08 -4.19 -22.26
N ILE A 312 3.93 -3.59 -21.07
CA ILE A 312 4.89 -2.59 -20.55
C ILE A 312 6.25 -3.24 -20.29
N LEU A 313 6.29 -4.45 -19.72
CA LEU A 313 7.53 -5.17 -19.46
C LEU A 313 8.23 -5.61 -20.76
N GLU A 314 7.47 -6.10 -21.75
CA GLU A 314 8.01 -6.43 -23.08
C GLU A 314 8.60 -5.19 -23.75
N ASP A 315 7.89 -4.08 -23.68
CA ASP A 315 8.29 -2.81 -24.28
C ASP A 315 9.55 -2.22 -23.62
N ALA A 316 9.71 -2.43 -22.31
CA ALA A 316 10.93 -2.09 -21.56
C ALA A 316 12.09 -3.09 -21.78
N GLY A 317 11.85 -4.22 -22.47
CA GLY A 317 12.85 -5.28 -22.67
C GLY A 317 13.11 -6.14 -21.43
N GLU A 318 12.25 -6.06 -20.43
CA GLU A 318 12.36 -6.77 -19.14
C GLU A 318 11.59 -8.12 -19.12
N LEU A 319 10.71 -8.35 -20.10
CA LEU A 319 9.96 -9.59 -20.25
C LEU A 319 10.44 -10.38 -21.47
N LYS A 320 10.89 -11.63 -21.28
CA LYS A 320 11.32 -12.51 -22.36
C LYS A 320 10.22 -13.42 -22.88
N GLU A 321 9.32 -13.83 -22.00
CA GLU A 321 8.20 -14.72 -22.27
C GLU A 321 7.05 -14.36 -21.35
N ARG A 322 5.83 -14.30 -21.88
CA ARG A 322 4.64 -14.01 -21.09
C ARG A 322 4.34 -15.11 -20.10
N THR A 323 3.82 -14.70 -18.96
CA THR A 323 3.45 -15.60 -17.89
C THR A 323 1.94 -15.83 -17.86
N PRO A 324 1.45 -17.03 -17.54
CA PRO A 324 0.02 -17.27 -17.47
C PRO A 324 -0.62 -16.46 -16.32
N TYR A 325 -1.61 -15.64 -16.63
CA TYR A 325 -2.39 -14.88 -15.64
C TYR A 325 -2.86 -15.75 -14.46
N ALA A 326 -3.40 -16.94 -14.75
CA ALA A 326 -3.94 -17.85 -13.74
C ALA A 326 -2.89 -18.40 -12.75
N GLU A 327 -1.59 -18.32 -13.09
CA GLU A 327 -0.51 -18.75 -12.21
C GLU A 327 -0.07 -17.62 -11.24
N LEU A 328 -0.33 -16.36 -11.60
CA LEU A 328 0.18 -15.19 -10.88
C LEU A 328 -0.89 -14.25 -10.33
N VAL A 329 -2.17 -14.54 -10.59
CA VAL A 329 -3.29 -13.73 -10.06
C VAL A 329 -4.40 -14.63 -9.53
N ASN A 330 -4.74 -14.43 -8.26
CA ASN A 330 -5.90 -15.03 -7.61
C ASN A 330 -6.89 -13.93 -7.24
N THR A 331 -8.04 -13.89 -7.91
CA THR A 331 -9.07 -12.87 -7.69
C THR A 331 -10.15 -13.29 -6.68
N GLU A 332 -10.10 -14.51 -6.14
CA GLU A 332 -11.16 -15.07 -5.29
C GLU A 332 -11.42 -14.20 -4.07
N PHE A 333 -10.37 -13.78 -3.35
CA PHE A 333 -10.49 -12.95 -2.15
C PHE A 333 -11.07 -11.57 -2.47
N ALA A 334 -10.64 -10.94 -3.57
CA ALA A 334 -11.12 -9.63 -3.99
C ALA A 334 -12.58 -9.69 -4.48
N GLN A 335 -12.99 -10.77 -5.14
CA GLN A 335 -14.38 -10.98 -5.58
C GLN A 335 -15.35 -11.19 -4.40
N ASN A 336 -14.87 -11.73 -3.29
CA ASN A 336 -15.65 -12.00 -2.09
C ASN A 336 -15.49 -10.91 -1.02
N ALA A 337 -14.73 -9.85 -1.26
CA ALA A 337 -14.52 -8.76 -0.31
C ALA A 337 -15.80 -7.95 -0.08
N SER A 338 -16.05 -7.53 1.17
CA SER A 338 -17.27 -6.83 1.61
C SER A 338 -16.99 -5.84 2.75
#